data_cc4a1bbd709271856b606805dabafbf8
#
_entry.id   cc4a1bbd709271856b606805dabafbf8
#
_cell.length_a   1.000
_cell.length_b   1.000
_cell.length_c   1.000
_cell.angle_alpha   90.00
_cell.angle_beta   90.00
_cell.angle_gamma   90.00
#
_symmetry.space_group_name_H-M   'P 1'
#
loop_
_entity.id
_entity.type
_entity.pdbx_description
1 polymer ?
#
loop_
_entity_poly.entity_id
_entity_poly.type
_entity_poly.pdbx_seq_one_letter_code
_entity_poly.pdbx_strand_id
1 'polypeptide(L)'
;SSHAGHPLVDVHEGLIGDTDLCFTDQLPLDQVDVLFFCMGHGKSAQFLQEHEVPASVRIVDLAQDFRLAAPGNDYVYGLPELNRDSIAGALHVANPGCFATAIQLALLPLAKAGLLTENVLVNALTGSTGAGVKPSATTHFSWRSNNLSVYKVFRHQHVAEIRQSLTSL
;
A
#
# COMPACT_ATOMS: atom_id res chain seq x y z
N SER A 1 -18.04 -8.21 -9.43
CA SER A 1 -17.76 -8.63 -8.05
C SER A 1 -18.73 -9.74 -7.64
N SER A 2 -18.25 -10.75 -6.92
CA SER A 2 -19.11 -11.81 -6.35
C SER A 2 -20.06 -11.29 -5.26
N HIS A 3 -19.83 -10.07 -4.77
CA HIS A 3 -20.62 -9.42 -3.72
C HIS A 3 -21.51 -8.28 -4.23
N ALA A 4 -21.56 -8.03 -5.55
CA ALA A 4 -22.40 -6.95 -6.08
C ALA A 4 -23.86 -7.10 -5.65
N GLY A 5 -24.46 -6.03 -5.14
CA GLY A 5 -25.80 -5.97 -4.59
C GLY A 5 -25.96 -6.41 -3.13
N HIS A 6 -24.90 -6.96 -2.50
CA HIS A 6 -24.92 -7.33 -1.08
C HIS A 6 -24.53 -6.14 -0.20
N PRO A 7 -25.10 -5.99 1.00
CA PRO A 7 -24.66 -5.00 1.98
C PRO A 7 -23.16 -5.15 2.33
N LEU A 8 -22.49 -4.01 2.57
CA LEU A 8 -21.09 -4.05 3.01
C LEU A 8 -20.91 -4.83 4.32
N VAL A 9 -21.88 -4.76 5.20
CA VAL A 9 -21.86 -5.43 6.51
C VAL A 9 -21.86 -6.95 6.43
N ASP A 10 -22.30 -7.53 5.31
CA ASP A 10 -22.24 -9.00 5.08
C ASP A 10 -20.79 -9.52 4.99
N VAL A 11 -19.84 -8.64 4.66
CA VAL A 11 -18.41 -8.95 4.53
C VAL A 11 -17.60 -8.27 5.64
N HIS A 12 -18.03 -7.10 6.07
CA HIS A 12 -17.37 -6.26 7.05
C HIS A 12 -18.28 -6.06 8.28
N GLU A 13 -18.43 -7.11 9.08
CA GLU A 13 -19.33 -7.14 10.25
C GLU A 13 -19.07 -6.00 11.25
N GLY A 14 -17.83 -5.48 11.30
CA GLY A 14 -17.48 -4.34 12.14
C GLY A 14 -18.18 -3.02 11.76
N LEU A 15 -18.87 -2.98 10.62
CA LEU A 15 -19.63 -1.82 10.14
C LEU A 15 -21.14 -1.93 10.40
N ILE A 16 -21.60 -2.96 11.13
CA ILE A 16 -23.02 -3.15 11.46
C ILE A 16 -23.52 -1.93 12.27
N GLY A 17 -24.51 -1.25 11.73
CA GLY A 17 -25.08 -0.04 12.32
C GLY A 17 -24.42 1.28 11.90
N ASP A 18 -23.28 1.21 11.19
CA ASP A 18 -22.57 2.42 10.74
C ASP A 18 -22.87 2.78 9.28
N THR A 19 -23.33 1.82 8.46
CA THR A 19 -23.61 2.07 7.05
C THR A 19 -24.63 1.10 6.46
N ASP A 20 -25.41 1.61 5.49
CA ASP A 20 -26.33 0.84 4.64
C ASP A 20 -25.79 0.66 3.21
N LEU A 21 -24.52 0.99 2.95
CA LEU A 21 -23.92 0.87 1.63
C LEU A 21 -23.88 -0.59 1.16
N CYS A 22 -24.05 -0.78 -0.14
CA CYS A 22 -23.93 -2.06 -0.80
C CYS A 22 -22.76 -2.10 -1.76
N PHE A 23 -22.21 -3.27 -1.97
CA PHE A 23 -21.23 -3.48 -3.05
C PHE A 23 -21.92 -3.28 -4.41
N THR A 24 -21.18 -2.71 -5.34
CA THR A 24 -21.62 -2.55 -6.73
C THR A 24 -20.56 -3.08 -7.68
N ASP A 25 -20.97 -3.52 -8.87
CA ASP A 25 -20.10 -3.79 -10.01
C ASP A 25 -20.10 -2.63 -11.03
N GLN A 26 -20.87 -1.59 -10.77
CA GLN A 26 -20.83 -0.36 -11.55
C GLN A 26 -19.57 0.44 -11.17
N LEU A 27 -18.88 0.95 -12.17
CA LEU A 27 -17.68 1.77 -12.02
C LEU A 27 -17.96 3.18 -12.56
N PRO A 28 -18.62 4.07 -11.79
CA PRO A 28 -18.95 5.43 -12.24
C PRO A 28 -17.70 6.33 -12.15
N LEU A 29 -16.68 6.02 -12.96
CA LEU A 29 -15.37 6.69 -12.92
C LEU A 29 -15.44 8.19 -13.26
N ASP A 30 -16.48 8.63 -13.96
CA ASP A 30 -16.79 10.01 -14.29
C ASP A 30 -17.53 10.78 -13.17
N GLN A 31 -17.91 10.10 -12.09
CA GLN A 31 -18.71 10.68 -10.98
C GLN A 31 -17.95 10.69 -9.65
N VAL A 32 -16.65 10.37 -9.68
CA VAL A 32 -15.82 10.32 -8.47
C VAL A 32 -14.66 11.30 -8.57
N ASP A 33 -14.25 11.88 -7.46
CA ASP A 33 -13.08 12.77 -7.37
C ASP A 33 -11.80 11.99 -7.05
N VAL A 34 -11.94 10.89 -6.29
CA VAL A 34 -10.80 10.08 -5.82
C VAL A 34 -11.13 8.59 -5.96
N LEU A 35 -10.17 7.85 -6.48
CA LEU A 35 -10.24 6.40 -6.65
C LEU A 35 -9.16 5.71 -5.82
N PHE A 36 -9.55 4.84 -4.90
CA PHE A 36 -8.64 4.03 -4.11
C PHE A 36 -8.49 2.63 -4.72
N PHE A 37 -7.27 2.29 -5.11
CA PHE A 37 -6.94 0.95 -5.60
C PHE A 37 -6.57 0.01 -4.44
N CYS A 38 -7.50 -0.88 -4.07
CA CYS A 38 -7.35 -1.88 -3.01
C CYS A 38 -7.31 -3.32 -3.54
N MET A 39 -6.96 -3.50 -4.82
CA MET A 39 -7.12 -4.78 -5.55
C MET A 39 -5.97 -5.77 -5.35
N GLY A 40 -4.87 -5.34 -4.74
CA GLY A 40 -3.67 -6.14 -4.56
C GLY A 40 -2.63 -5.96 -5.67
N HIS A 41 -1.44 -6.49 -5.42
CA HIS A 41 -0.26 -6.29 -6.29
C HIS A 41 -0.47 -6.81 -7.72
N GLY A 42 -0.03 -6.05 -8.70
CA GLY A 42 -0.14 -6.32 -10.14
C GLY A 42 -1.51 -6.01 -10.74
N LYS A 43 -2.50 -5.68 -9.93
CA LYS A 43 -3.88 -5.46 -10.39
C LYS A 43 -4.18 -4.01 -10.74
N SER A 44 -3.49 -3.06 -10.12
CA SER A 44 -3.68 -1.63 -10.39
C SER A 44 -3.23 -1.29 -11.81
N ALA A 45 -2.06 -1.77 -12.22
CA ALA A 45 -1.55 -1.61 -13.57
C ALA A 45 -2.46 -2.28 -14.62
N GLN A 46 -2.97 -3.48 -14.32
CA GLN A 46 -3.91 -4.17 -15.19
C GLN A 46 -5.21 -3.37 -15.34
N PHE A 47 -5.77 -2.85 -14.26
CA PHE A 47 -7.01 -2.06 -14.28
C PHE A 47 -6.87 -0.82 -15.18
N LEU A 48 -5.75 -0.10 -15.10
CA LEU A 48 -5.51 1.07 -15.94
C LEU A 48 -5.29 0.75 -17.42
N GLN A 49 -4.96 -0.48 -17.77
CA GLN A 49 -4.94 -0.94 -19.16
C GLN A 49 -6.34 -1.28 -19.69
N GLU A 50 -7.24 -1.71 -18.81
CA GLU A 50 -8.58 -2.18 -19.16
C GLU A 50 -9.65 -1.08 -19.07
N HIS A 51 -9.39 0.00 -18.29
CA HIS A 51 -10.34 1.06 -18.02
C HIS A 51 -9.71 2.44 -18.21
N GLU A 52 -10.40 3.30 -18.90
CA GLU A 52 -10.03 4.71 -19.01
C GLU A 52 -10.53 5.47 -17.79
N VAL A 53 -9.60 5.95 -16.97
CA VAL A 53 -9.91 6.81 -15.80
C VAL A 53 -9.78 8.26 -16.23
N PRO A 54 -10.82 9.11 -16.01
CA PRO A 54 -10.74 10.52 -16.36
C PRO A 54 -9.54 11.22 -15.72
N ALA A 55 -8.84 12.07 -16.46
CA ALA A 55 -7.64 12.77 -16.00
C ALA A 55 -7.84 13.70 -14.80
N SER A 56 -9.10 14.01 -14.46
CA SER A 56 -9.47 14.79 -13.27
C SER A 56 -9.54 13.95 -11.99
N VAL A 57 -9.64 12.63 -12.11
CA VAL A 57 -9.80 11.73 -10.97
C VAL A 57 -8.44 11.46 -10.33
N ARG A 58 -8.33 11.70 -9.04
CA ARG A 58 -7.13 11.37 -8.27
C ARG A 58 -7.10 9.89 -7.94
N ILE A 59 -5.91 9.27 -8.03
CA ILE A 59 -5.74 7.86 -7.70
C ILE A 59 -4.82 7.71 -6.49
N VAL A 60 -5.26 6.93 -5.51
CA VAL A 60 -4.41 6.45 -4.41
C VAL A 60 -4.29 4.94 -4.53
N ASP A 61 -3.10 4.47 -4.92
CA ASP A 61 -2.84 3.04 -5.08
C ASP A 61 -2.20 2.42 -3.84
N LEU A 62 -2.85 1.42 -3.27
CA LEU A 62 -2.35 0.66 -2.12
C LEU A 62 -1.46 -0.52 -2.52
N ALA A 63 -1.41 -0.85 -3.82
CA ALA A 63 -0.55 -1.91 -4.33
C ALA A 63 0.93 -1.44 -4.43
N GLN A 64 1.80 -2.35 -4.81
CA GLN A 64 3.23 -2.01 -5.00
C GLN A 64 3.55 -1.49 -6.40
N ASP A 65 2.58 -1.50 -7.32
CA ASP A 65 2.77 -1.40 -8.76
C ASP A 65 3.49 -0.11 -9.19
N PHE A 66 3.21 0.98 -8.49
CA PHE A 66 3.72 2.32 -8.84
C PHE A 66 4.62 2.95 -7.78
N ARG A 67 5.06 2.20 -6.75
CA ARG A 67 5.88 2.75 -5.64
C ARG A 67 7.30 3.13 -6.05
N LEU A 68 7.86 2.45 -7.03
CA LEU A 68 9.22 2.71 -7.48
C LEU A 68 9.23 3.66 -8.67
N ALA A 69 10.11 4.63 -8.63
CA ALA A 69 10.31 5.54 -9.76
C ALA A 69 10.78 4.74 -10.99
N ALA A 70 10.12 4.99 -12.11
CA ALA A 70 10.44 4.36 -13.39
C ALA A 70 10.03 5.31 -14.54
N PRO A 71 10.62 5.20 -15.73
CA PRO A 71 10.15 5.95 -16.90
C PRO A 71 8.66 5.71 -17.15
N GLY A 72 7.89 6.79 -17.27
CA GLY A 72 6.44 6.74 -17.48
C GLY A 72 5.59 6.51 -16.22
N ASN A 73 6.20 6.34 -15.06
CA ASN A 73 5.49 6.31 -13.79
C ASN A 73 5.40 7.73 -13.22
N ASP A 74 4.19 8.30 -13.18
CA ASP A 74 3.90 9.65 -12.67
C ASP A 74 3.36 9.65 -11.23
N TYR A 75 3.31 8.48 -10.58
CA TYR A 75 2.87 8.36 -9.20
C TYR A 75 3.90 8.94 -8.24
N VAL A 76 3.42 9.82 -7.35
CA VAL A 76 4.21 10.30 -6.22
C VAL A 76 4.24 9.25 -5.12
N TYR A 77 5.42 8.92 -4.61
CA TYR A 77 5.57 8.03 -3.47
C TYR A 77 4.94 8.65 -2.22
N GLY A 78 3.90 8.04 -1.71
CA GLY A 78 2.93 8.59 -0.77
C GLY A 78 3.37 8.56 0.70
N LEU A 79 4.62 8.94 1.01
CA LEU A 79 5.10 9.14 2.38
C LEU A 79 5.10 10.65 2.68
N PRO A 80 4.11 11.18 3.45
CA PRO A 80 3.99 12.63 3.66
C PRO A 80 5.19 13.26 4.37
N GLU A 81 5.86 12.53 5.24
CA GLU A 81 7.04 13.00 5.96
C GLU A 81 8.22 13.28 5.02
N LEU A 82 8.24 12.65 3.85
CA LEU A 82 9.25 12.84 2.81
C LEU A 82 8.76 13.77 1.70
N ASN A 83 7.51 13.62 1.24
CA ASN A 83 7.01 14.15 -0.02
C ASN A 83 5.74 15.00 0.13
N ARG A 84 5.50 15.64 1.28
CA ARG A 84 4.24 16.38 1.57
C ARG A 84 3.79 17.30 0.45
N ASP A 85 4.68 18.18 0.00
CA ASP A 85 4.34 19.20 -1.01
C ASP A 85 4.04 18.57 -2.37
N SER A 86 4.78 17.53 -2.75
CA SER A 86 4.54 16.78 -3.98
C SER A 86 3.22 16.03 -3.94
N ILE A 87 2.88 15.42 -2.80
CA ILE A 87 1.60 14.70 -2.60
C ILE A 87 0.42 15.66 -2.70
N ALA A 88 0.54 16.87 -2.12
CA ALA A 88 -0.55 17.86 -2.13
C ALA A 88 -0.97 18.26 -3.56
N GLY A 89 -0.03 18.29 -4.50
CA GLY A 89 -0.27 18.61 -5.90
C GLY A 89 -0.50 17.39 -6.81
N ALA A 90 -0.33 16.17 -6.30
CA ALA A 90 -0.37 14.96 -7.12
C ALA A 90 -1.79 14.57 -7.55
N LEU A 91 -1.91 14.07 -8.78
CA LEU A 91 -3.08 13.34 -9.24
C LEU A 91 -2.98 11.85 -8.85
N HIS A 92 -1.78 11.30 -8.85
CA HIS A 92 -1.56 9.90 -8.57
C HIS A 92 -0.59 9.72 -7.39
N VAL A 93 -0.99 8.93 -6.40
CA VAL A 93 -0.19 8.67 -5.18
C VAL A 93 -0.06 7.16 -4.97
N ALA A 94 1.16 6.68 -4.86
CA ALA A 94 1.46 5.29 -4.52
C ALA A 94 1.70 5.16 -3.01
N ASN A 95 0.73 4.58 -2.29
CA ASN A 95 0.82 4.40 -0.84
C ASN A 95 1.95 3.43 -0.48
N PRO A 96 2.85 3.79 0.45
CA PRO A 96 3.99 2.97 0.85
C PRO A 96 3.62 1.61 1.43
N GLY A 97 4.53 0.66 1.35
CA GLY A 97 4.41 -0.59 2.08
C GLY A 97 4.54 -0.41 3.60
N CYS A 98 3.88 -1.26 4.38
CA CYS A 98 3.80 -1.13 5.85
C CYS A 98 5.18 -1.12 6.54
N PHE A 99 6.05 -2.09 6.25
CA PHE A 99 7.42 -2.08 6.77
C PHE A 99 8.24 -0.91 6.21
N ALA A 100 8.05 -0.55 4.93
CA ALA A 100 8.75 0.57 4.34
C ALA A 100 8.40 1.87 5.08
N THR A 101 7.12 2.09 5.38
CA THR A 101 6.68 3.25 6.17
C THR A 101 7.35 3.27 7.54
N ALA A 102 7.22 2.21 8.33
CA ALA A 102 7.75 2.18 9.68
C ALA A 102 9.29 2.37 9.75
N ILE A 103 10.01 1.71 8.84
CA ILE A 103 11.47 1.80 8.78
C ILE A 103 11.92 3.18 8.30
N GLN A 104 11.28 3.74 7.29
CA GLN A 104 11.61 5.06 6.78
C GLN A 104 11.35 6.15 7.81
N LEU A 105 10.24 6.10 8.54
CA LEU A 105 9.96 7.07 9.61
C LEU A 105 11.06 7.09 10.68
N ALA A 106 11.68 5.94 10.95
CA ALA A 106 12.81 5.88 11.88
C ALA A 106 14.13 6.38 11.26
N LEU A 107 14.37 6.10 9.97
CA LEU A 107 15.66 6.34 9.33
C LEU A 107 15.78 7.70 8.64
N LEU A 108 14.69 8.25 8.11
CA LEU A 108 14.73 9.52 7.36
C LEU A 108 15.31 10.69 8.16
N PRO A 109 14.98 10.91 9.45
CA PRO A 109 15.60 11.98 10.23
C PRO A 109 17.11 11.81 10.36
N LEU A 110 17.58 10.56 10.54
CA LEU A 110 19.00 10.24 10.65
C LEU A 110 19.72 10.42 9.32
N ALA A 111 19.10 9.99 8.22
CA ALA A 111 19.63 10.19 6.87
C ALA A 111 19.76 11.68 6.54
N LYS A 112 18.73 12.47 6.83
CA LYS A 112 18.72 13.92 6.62
C LYS A 112 19.80 14.63 7.43
N ALA A 113 20.14 14.10 8.61
CA ALA A 113 21.22 14.62 9.46
C ALA A 113 22.62 14.11 9.06
N GLY A 114 22.74 13.28 8.02
CA GLY A 114 24.01 12.68 7.58
C GLY A 114 24.58 11.65 8.55
N LEU A 115 23.75 11.07 9.41
CA LEU A 115 24.17 10.12 10.45
C LEU A 115 24.17 8.65 9.99
N LEU A 116 23.62 8.35 8.81
CA LEU A 116 23.64 7.00 8.23
C LEU A 116 24.90 6.84 7.36
N THR A 117 26.02 6.46 7.98
CA THR A 117 27.34 6.34 7.32
C THR A 117 27.69 4.92 6.90
N GLU A 118 26.95 3.93 7.40
CA GLU A 118 27.21 2.51 7.18
C GLU A 118 25.92 1.73 6.90
N ASN A 119 26.05 0.41 6.76
CA ASN A 119 24.90 -0.47 6.58
C ASN A 119 23.98 -0.46 7.80
N VAL A 120 22.69 -0.27 7.56
CA VAL A 120 21.67 -0.33 8.60
C VAL A 120 21.11 -1.74 8.68
N LEU A 121 21.23 -2.38 9.84
CA LEU A 121 20.62 -3.67 10.12
C LEU A 121 19.24 -3.46 10.75
N VAL A 122 18.21 -4.00 10.13
CA VAL A 122 16.82 -3.87 10.58
C VAL A 122 16.24 -5.22 10.95
N ASN A 123 15.74 -5.33 12.17
CA ASN A 123 14.89 -6.42 12.63
C ASN A 123 13.47 -5.87 12.84
N ALA A 124 12.53 -6.32 12.03
CA ALA A 124 11.15 -5.83 12.06
C ALA A 124 10.18 -6.99 12.33
N LEU A 125 9.26 -6.79 13.25
CA LEU A 125 8.23 -7.76 13.63
C LEU A 125 6.86 -7.33 13.10
N THR A 126 6.04 -8.30 12.71
CA THR A 126 4.66 -8.07 12.28
C THR A 126 3.75 -9.21 12.70
N GLY A 127 2.46 -8.91 12.85
CA GLY A 127 1.43 -9.93 12.98
C GLY A 127 1.09 -10.58 11.62
N SER A 128 0.41 -11.72 11.66
CA SER A 128 -0.04 -12.45 10.46
C SER A 128 -1.06 -11.69 9.61
N THR A 129 -1.77 -10.72 10.19
CA THR A 129 -2.73 -9.88 9.48
C THR A 129 -2.12 -9.08 8.32
N GLY A 130 -0.82 -8.75 8.40
CA GLY A 130 -0.09 -8.12 7.31
C GLY A 130 0.01 -8.94 6.02
N ALA A 131 -0.27 -10.23 6.07
CA ALA A 131 -0.33 -11.11 4.90
C ALA A 131 -1.72 -11.12 4.21
N GLY A 132 -2.68 -10.38 4.74
CA GLY A 132 -4.06 -10.31 4.23
C GLY A 132 -5.03 -11.27 4.93
N VAL A 133 -6.31 -11.13 4.62
CA VAL A 133 -7.41 -11.85 5.25
C VAL A 133 -7.38 -13.36 4.94
N LYS A 134 -6.96 -13.75 3.74
CA LYS A 134 -6.96 -15.15 3.31
C LYS A 134 -5.88 -15.95 4.04
N PRO A 135 -6.24 -16.94 4.87
CA PRO A 135 -5.26 -17.77 5.57
C PRO A 135 -4.37 -18.55 4.61
N SER A 136 -3.13 -18.71 5.02
CA SER A 136 -2.15 -19.57 4.34
C SER A 136 -1.56 -20.57 5.34
N ALA A 137 -0.75 -21.50 4.87
CA ALA A 137 -0.11 -22.52 5.70
C ALA A 137 0.69 -21.93 6.88
N THR A 138 1.17 -20.70 6.77
CA THR A 138 2.00 -20.06 7.81
C THR A 138 1.32 -18.85 8.48
N THR A 139 0.08 -18.52 8.15
CA THR A 139 -0.63 -17.34 8.70
C THR A 139 -1.88 -17.68 9.51
N HIS A 140 -2.34 -18.93 9.46
CA HIS A 140 -3.50 -19.34 10.26
C HIS A 140 -3.16 -19.46 11.75
N PHE A 141 -4.17 -19.37 12.62
CA PHE A 141 -4.02 -19.29 14.06
C PHE A 141 -3.18 -20.42 14.65
N SER A 142 -3.47 -21.69 14.27
CA SER A 142 -2.76 -22.85 14.84
C SER A 142 -1.26 -22.84 14.55
N TRP A 143 -0.83 -22.27 13.42
CA TRP A 143 0.58 -22.11 13.10
C TRP A 143 1.21 -20.94 13.89
N ARG A 144 0.46 -19.85 14.06
CA ARG A 144 0.98 -18.62 14.68
C ARG A 144 0.89 -18.58 16.19
N SER A 145 0.11 -19.46 16.82
CA SER A 145 0.03 -19.52 18.28
C SER A 145 1.40 -19.83 18.90
N ASN A 146 1.93 -18.89 19.68
CA ASN A 146 3.27 -18.96 20.28
C ASN A 146 4.41 -19.28 19.31
N ASN A 147 4.29 -18.86 18.04
CA ASN A 147 5.26 -19.16 16.99
C ASN A 147 5.73 -17.90 16.27
N LEU A 148 7.04 -17.87 15.99
CA LEU A 148 7.71 -16.84 15.20
C LEU A 148 8.42 -17.49 14.02
N SER A 149 8.31 -16.91 12.83
CA SER A 149 9.07 -17.34 11.66
C SER A 149 9.69 -16.17 10.93
N VAL A 150 10.89 -16.37 10.43
CA VAL A 150 11.60 -15.38 9.61
C VAL A 150 11.22 -15.62 8.15
N TYR A 151 11.00 -14.55 7.40
CA TYR A 151 10.67 -14.63 5.97
C TYR A 151 11.37 -13.54 5.16
N LYS A 152 11.61 -13.81 3.87
CA LYS A 152 12.18 -12.87 2.87
C LYS A 152 13.43 -12.12 3.35
N VAL A 153 14.34 -12.79 4.07
CA VAL A 153 15.58 -12.19 4.58
C VAL A 153 16.34 -11.50 3.45
N PHE A 154 16.63 -10.22 3.60
CA PHE A 154 17.30 -9.34 2.64
C PHE A 154 16.66 -9.25 1.24
N ARG A 155 15.50 -9.89 1.01
CA ARG A 155 14.80 -9.94 -0.28
C ARG A 155 13.36 -9.40 -0.22
N HIS A 156 13.01 -8.73 0.87
CA HIS A 156 11.69 -8.14 1.02
C HIS A 156 11.49 -7.03 -0.01
N GLN A 157 10.34 -6.97 -0.67
CA GLN A 157 10.04 -5.96 -1.70
C GLN A 157 10.16 -4.52 -1.19
N HIS A 158 9.91 -4.29 0.10
CA HIS A 158 10.05 -2.96 0.71
C HIS A 158 11.50 -2.46 0.81
N VAL A 159 12.49 -3.33 0.64
CA VAL A 159 13.91 -2.89 0.63
C VAL A 159 14.16 -1.91 -0.52
N ALA A 160 13.54 -2.13 -1.67
CA ALA A 160 13.69 -1.22 -2.82
C ALA A 160 13.06 0.15 -2.53
N GLU A 161 11.87 0.19 -1.89
CA GLU A 161 11.20 1.43 -1.47
C GLU A 161 12.07 2.23 -0.50
N ILE A 162 12.58 1.56 0.56
CA ILE A 162 13.43 2.20 1.58
C ILE A 162 14.71 2.74 0.94
N ARG A 163 15.34 1.95 0.09
CA ARG A 163 16.57 2.35 -0.59
C ARG A 163 16.34 3.58 -1.48
N GLN A 164 15.27 3.59 -2.28
CA GLN A 164 14.90 4.72 -3.12
C GLN A 164 14.78 6.01 -2.29
N SER A 165 14.07 5.97 -1.17
CA SER A 165 13.84 7.15 -0.33
C SER A 165 15.11 7.65 0.37
N LEU A 166 15.95 6.73 0.86
CA LEU A 166 17.20 7.11 1.55
C LEU A 166 18.27 7.64 0.60
N THR A 167 18.24 7.25 -0.69
CA THR A 167 19.21 7.76 -1.67
C THR A 167 18.78 9.06 -2.33
N SER A 168 17.55 9.51 -2.12
CA SER A 168 17.04 10.80 -2.62
C SER A 168 17.33 11.98 -1.69
N LEU A 169 17.93 11.73 -0.52
CA LEU A 169 18.32 12.74 0.48
C LEU A 169 19.79 13.10 0.38
#